data_57db12ec0eeb7c2d7a2c0d5659664563
#
_entry.id   57db12ec0eeb7c2d7a2c0d5659664563
#
_cell.length_a   1.000
_cell.length_b   1.000
_cell.length_c   1.000
_cell.angle_alpha   90.00
_cell.angle_beta   90.00
_cell.angle_gamma   90.00
#
_symmetry.space_group_name_H-M   'P 1'
#
loop_
_entity.id
_entity.type
_entity.pdbx_description
1 polymer ?
#
loop_
_entity_poly.entity_id
_entity_poly.type
_entity_poly.pdbx_seq_one_letter_code
_entity_poly.pdbx_strand_id
1 'polypeptide(L)'
;VNSCTVTNFGDQKSRKWLRRKKRENPGAVTVLTGCYPQAFPEEAAQFMEADLVCGNGDRKAILENVQKLLDGHERIVAIAPHQRGEQFEELPVERFETHTRAFIKVEDGCNRQCAYCVIPRARGPVRSRAEESILAELHQLAAAGYREVVLSAISLPSYGLDTGTNLVELVEKCAQVPGIERIRLGSLDPDMLTPEFISRLAAVDKLCPQFHLSLQSGCTATLRRMRRVYTAQEYAQVVEQIRAAYGSRPVSFTTDCICGF
;
A
#
# COMPACT_ATOMS: atom_id res chain seq x y z
N VAL A 1 7.44 17.09 1.21
CA VAL A 1 6.68 16.27 2.21
C VAL A 1 5.76 15.31 1.50
N ASN A 2 5.99 14.02 1.66
CA ASN A 2 5.05 12.98 1.22
C ASN A 2 4.02 12.76 2.34
N SER A 3 2.81 13.25 2.13
CA SER A 3 1.77 13.29 3.13
C SER A 3 0.98 11.97 3.20
N CYS A 4 0.52 11.64 4.42
CA CYS A 4 -0.43 10.56 4.67
C CYS A 4 -1.75 11.17 5.15
N THR A 5 -2.88 10.68 4.64
CA THR A 5 -4.22 11.12 5.04
C THR A 5 -5.10 9.99 5.60
N VAL A 6 -4.49 8.85 5.95
CA VAL A 6 -5.20 7.72 6.59
C VAL A 6 -5.77 8.14 7.95
N THR A 7 -5.07 9.01 8.67
CA THR A 7 -5.56 9.60 9.91
C THR A 7 -5.49 11.12 9.85
N ASN A 8 -6.46 11.78 10.45
CA ASN A 8 -6.47 13.26 10.58
C ASN A 8 -5.21 13.78 11.28
N PHE A 9 -4.67 13.02 12.24
CA PHE A 9 -3.42 13.35 12.92
C PHE A 9 -2.21 13.34 11.97
N GLY A 10 -2.10 12.31 11.11
CA GLY A 10 -1.01 12.21 10.11
C GLY A 10 -1.03 13.36 9.11
N ASP A 11 -2.22 13.74 8.68
CA ASP A 11 -2.44 14.87 7.79
C ASP A 11 -2.03 16.21 8.43
N GLN A 12 -2.54 16.50 9.64
CA GLN A 12 -2.16 17.70 10.39
C GLN A 12 -0.66 17.79 10.66
N LYS A 13 -0.02 16.66 10.99
CA LYS A 13 1.42 16.58 11.22
C LYS A 13 2.22 16.93 9.97
N SER A 14 1.82 16.42 8.81
CA SER A 14 2.47 16.72 7.52
C SER A 14 2.42 18.20 7.18
N ARG A 15 1.23 18.82 7.27
CA ARG A 15 1.03 20.25 7.02
C ARG A 15 1.80 21.13 8.02
N LYS A 16 1.76 20.79 9.30
CA LYS A 16 2.47 21.50 10.37
C LYS A 16 3.99 21.47 10.16
N TRP A 17 4.51 20.31 9.74
CA TRP A 17 5.94 20.14 9.46
C TRP A 17 6.38 21.00 8.27
N LEU A 18 5.61 21.00 7.17
CA LEU A 18 5.92 21.79 5.99
C LEU A 18 5.93 23.29 6.31
N ARG A 19 4.90 23.81 7.00
CA ARG A 19 4.84 25.20 7.47
C ARG A 19 6.07 25.57 8.31
N ARG A 20 6.47 24.70 9.21
CA ARG A 20 7.66 24.93 10.04
C ARG A 20 8.91 25.01 9.17
N LYS A 21 9.10 24.07 8.22
CA LYS A 21 10.28 24.04 7.37
C LYS A 21 10.36 25.23 6.42
N LYS A 22 9.26 25.70 5.89
CA LYS A 22 9.22 26.93 5.07
C LYS A 22 9.61 28.17 5.88
N ARG A 23 9.19 28.26 7.14
CA ARG A 23 9.59 29.37 8.03
C ARG A 23 11.08 29.32 8.42
N GLU A 24 11.59 28.12 8.70
CA GLU A 24 13.01 27.92 9.04
C GLU A 24 13.92 28.21 7.84
N ASN A 25 13.44 27.97 6.62
CA ASN A 25 14.18 28.12 5.36
C ASN A 25 13.33 28.79 4.29
N PRO A 26 13.15 30.13 4.32
CA PRO A 26 12.24 30.81 3.40
C PRO A 26 12.59 30.67 1.92
N GLY A 27 13.89 30.54 1.60
CA GLY A 27 14.40 30.33 0.25
C GLY A 27 14.32 28.90 -0.28
N ALA A 28 13.93 27.91 0.56
CA ALA A 28 13.82 26.53 0.10
C ALA A 28 12.55 26.29 -0.71
N VAL A 29 12.67 25.57 -1.82
CA VAL A 29 11.53 25.03 -2.57
C VAL A 29 10.85 23.96 -1.72
N THR A 30 9.56 24.14 -1.46
CA THR A 30 8.76 23.22 -0.65
C THR A 30 7.76 22.47 -1.51
N VAL A 31 7.74 21.13 -1.35
CA VAL A 31 6.87 20.24 -2.11
C VAL A 31 5.90 19.52 -1.18
N LEU A 32 4.61 19.62 -1.46
CA LEU A 32 3.56 18.83 -0.83
C LEU A 32 3.04 17.80 -1.83
N THR A 33 3.24 16.53 -1.52
CA THR A 33 2.77 15.39 -2.35
C THR A 33 2.14 14.30 -1.48
N GLY A 34 1.65 13.24 -2.09
CA GLY A 34 1.14 12.07 -1.40
C GLY A 34 -0.38 12.03 -1.33
N CYS A 35 -0.91 11.31 -0.33
CA CYS A 35 -2.34 11.03 -0.25
C CYS A 35 -3.22 12.26 0.06
N TYR A 36 -2.72 13.23 0.82
CA TYR A 36 -3.52 14.40 1.17
C TYR A 36 -3.89 15.25 -0.05
N PRO A 37 -2.92 15.75 -0.86
CA PRO A 37 -3.29 16.52 -2.04
C PRO A 37 -4.11 15.71 -3.06
N GLN A 38 -3.88 14.42 -3.15
CA GLN A 38 -4.65 13.56 -4.05
C GLN A 38 -6.11 13.39 -3.62
N ALA A 39 -6.37 13.22 -2.31
CA ALA A 39 -7.71 13.02 -1.77
C ALA A 39 -8.50 14.32 -1.61
N PHE A 40 -7.80 15.44 -1.38
CA PHE A 40 -8.37 16.76 -1.11
C PHE A 40 -7.69 17.84 -1.96
N PRO A 41 -7.83 17.76 -3.30
CA PRO A 41 -7.08 18.64 -4.22
C PRO A 41 -7.37 20.13 -4.05
N GLU A 42 -8.63 20.49 -3.81
CA GLU A 42 -9.04 21.88 -3.64
C GLU A 42 -8.44 22.52 -2.36
N GLU A 43 -8.47 21.76 -1.25
CA GLU A 43 -7.88 22.21 0.02
C GLU A 43 -6.35 22.29 -0.09
N ALA A 44 -5.74 21.30 -0.73
CA ALA A 44 -4.29 21.26 -0.92
C ALA A 44 -3.80 22.38 -1.84
N ALA A 45 -4.57 22.71 -2.88
CA ALA A 45 -4.27 23.83 -3.77
C ALA A 45 -4.23 25.19 -3.05
N GLN A 46 -4.99 25.33 -1.95
CA GLN A 46 -5.00 26.55 -1.13
C GLN A 46 -3.84 26.62 -0.12
N PHE A 47 -3.01 25.58 -0.01
CA PHE A 47 -1.90 25.53 0.93
C PHE A 47 -0.69 26.31 0.40
N MET A 48 -0.68 27.63 0.65
CA MET A 48 0.26 28.59 0.06
C MET A 48 1.71 28.42 0.51
N GLU A 49 1.96 27.68 1.60
CA GLU A 49 3.31 27.38 2.07
C GLU A 49 4.04 26.33 1.25
N ALA A 50 3.35 25.67 0.31
CA ALA A 50 3.95 24.75 -0.66
C ALA A 50 4.14 25.44 -2.00
N ASP A 51 5.37 25.47 -2.51
CA ASP A 51 5.70 26.02 -3.83
C ASP A 51 5.27 25.04 -4.94
N LEU A 52 5.33 23.72 -4.68
CA LEU A 52 4.77 22.68 -5.52
C LEU A 52 3.75 21.87 -4.73
N VAL A 53 2.53 21.76 -5.25
CA VAL A 53 1.52 20.82 -4.76
C VAL A 53 1.23 19.82 -5.87
N CYS A 54 1.49 18.55 -5.63
CA CYS A 54 1.26 17.48 -6.61
C CYS A 54 0.61 16.25 -5.98
N GLY A 55 -0.11 15.50 -6.79
CA GLY A 55 -0.71 14.24 -6.40
C GLY A 55 0.32 13.14 -6.20
N ASN A 56 -0.16 11.91 -6.20
CA ASN A 56 0.69 10.71 -6.06
C ASN A 56 0.65 9.80 -7.30
N GLY A 57 0.03 10.25 -8.39
CA GLY A 57 -0.10 9.47 -9.63
C GLY A 57 1.09 9.59 -10.57
N ASP A 58 1.84 10.69 -10.51
CA ASP A 58 3.03 10.92 -11.35
C ASP A 58 4.15 11.53 -10.50
N ARG A 59 4.92 10.65 -9.87
CA ARG A 59 6.05 11.08 -9.03
C ARG A 59 7.29 11.43 -9.83
N LYS A 60 7.38 10.93 -11.06
CA LYS A 60 8.51 11.25 -11.96
C LYS A 60 8.49 12.73 -12.34
N ALA A 61 7.30 13.31 -12.54
CA ALA A 61 7.16 14.75 -12.84
C ALA A 61 7.53 15.68 -11.68
N ILE A 62 7.70 15.19 -10.45
CA ILE A 62 8.08 16.01 -9.31
C ILE A 62 9.41 16.72 -9.56
N LEU A 63 10.42 16.00 -10.07
CA LEU A 63 11.75 16.55 -10.32
C LEU A 63 11.71 17.64 -11.40
N GLU A 64 10.98 17.41 -12.48
CA GLU A 64 10.81 18.40 -13.55
C GLU A 64 10.13 19.68 -13.05
N ASN A 65 9.10 19.54 -12.22
CA ASN A 65 8.38 20.69 -11.65
C ASN A 65 9.23 21.42 -10.60
N VAL A 66 10.05 20.72 -9.83
CA VAL A 66 11.02 21.37 -8.91
C VAL A 66 12.05 22.16 -9.71
N GLN A 67 12.56 21.62 -10.83
CA GLN A 67 13.49 22.34 -11.69
C GLN A 67 12.87 23.62 -12.24
N LYS A 68 11.64 23.59 -12.73
CA LYS A 68 10.92 24.80 -13.17
C LYS A 68 10.85 25.87 -12.08
N LEU A 69 10.56 25.48 -10.83
CA LEU A 69 10.54 26.43 -9.70
C LEU A 69 11.92 27.04 -9.41
N LEU A 70 12.99 26.24 -9.53
CA LEU A 70 14.37 26.73 -9.38
C LEU A 70 14.76 27.68 -10.51
N ASP A 71 14.21 27.50 -11.70
CA ASP A 71 14.40 28.37 -12.88
C ASP A 71 13.54 29.65 -12.83
N GLY A 72 12.85 29.89 -11.72
CA GLY A 72 12.08 31.10 -11.47
C GLY A 72 10.60 31.08 -11.86
N HIS A 73 10.05 29.90 -12.17
CA HIS A 73 8.61 29.76 -12.37
C HIS A 73 7.84 30.01 -11.07
N GLU A 74 6.62 30.51 -11.21
CA GLU A 74 5.70 30.68 -10.09
C GLU A 74 5.24 29.34 -9.52
N ARG A 75 4.57 29.39 -8.37
CA ARG A 75 3.96 28.25 -7.67
C ARG A 75 3.19 27.32 -8.62
N ILE A 76 3.43 26.01 -8.48
CA ILE A 76 2.84 24.99 -9.35
C ILE A 76 1.85 24.13 -8.54
N VAL A 77 0.65 23.91 -9.09
CA VAL A 77 -0.32 22.92 -8.61
C VAL A 77 -0.58 21.91 -9.71
N ALA A 78 -0.12 20.67 -9.51
CA ALA A 78 -0.16 19.59 -10.49
C ALA A 78 -0.79 18.34 -9.86
N ILE A 79 -2.11 18.33 -9.75
CA ILE A 79 -2.88 17.21 -9.19
C ILE A 79 -3.82 16.70 -10.28
N ALA A 80 -3.55 15.50 -10.79
CA ALA A 80 -4.45 14.81 -11.71
C ALA A 80 -5.28 13.75 -10.97
N PRO A 81 -6.58 13.61 -11.27
CA PRO A 81 -7.39 12.54 -10.71
C PRO A 81 -6.94 11.18 -11.25
N HIS A 82 -6.99 10.15 -10.40
CA HIS A 82 -6.78 8.78 -10.86
C HIS A 82 -7.87 8.34 -11.83
N GLN A 83 -7.48 7.57 -12.84
CA GLN A 83 -8.37 7.08 -13.90
C GLN A 83 -8.37 5.55 -13.96
N ARG A 84 -9.44 4.97 -14.53
CA ARG A 84 -9.46 3.53 -14.85
C ARG A 84 -8.48 3.23 -15.97
N GLY A 85 -7.76 2.10 -15.86
CA GLY A 85 -6.75 1.71 -16.83
C GLY A 85 -5.40 2.42 -16.67
N GLU A 86 -5.24 3.22 -15.64
CA GLU A 86 -3.95 3.78 -15.26
C GLU A 86 -2.95 2.67 -14.94
N GLN A 87 -1.73 2.79 -15.45
CA GLN A 87 -0.70 1.80 -15.22
C GLN A 87 -0.10 1.94 -13.82
N PHE A 88 0.40 0.82 -13.27
CA PHE A 88 1.16 0.85 -12.04
C PHE A 88 2.45 1.68 -12.22
N GLU A 89 2.69 2.66 -11.34
CA GLU A 89 3.90 3.46 -11.38
C GLU A 89 5.05 2.68 -10.76
N GLU A 90 6.02 2.31 -11.59
CA GLU A 90 7.21 1.58 -11.16
C GLU A 90 8.28 2.53 -10.62
N LEU A 91 8.63 2.33 -9.36
CA LEU A 91 9.72 3.00 -8.65
C LEU A 91 10.56 1.93 -7.94
N PRO A 92 11.43 1.22 -8.69
CA PRO A 92 12.21 0.13 -8.11
C PRO A 92 13.18 0.66 -7.06
N VAL A 93 13.41 -0.15 -6.02
CA VAL A 93 14.33 0.17 -4.92
C VAL A 93 15.48 -0.83 -4.97
N GLU A 94 16.69 -0.34 -5.17
CA GLU A 94 17.89 -1.18 -5.24
C GLU A 94 18.37 -1.62 -3.86
N ARG A 95 18.19 -0.78 -2.84
CA ARG A 95 18.71 -1.02 -1.49
C ARG A 95 17.87 -0.29 -0.42
N PHE A 96 17.71 -0.94 0.73
CA PHE A 96 17.13 -0.36 1.94
C PHE A 96 18.23 -0.14 2.97
N GLU A 97 18.57 1.11 3.29
CA GLU A 97 19.70 1.44 4.15
C GLU A 97 19.55 0.96 5.60
N THR A 98 18.32 0.89 6.09
CA THR A 98 18.01 0.64 7.52
C THR A 98 17.25 -0.66 7.77
N HIS A 99 16.96 -1.45 6.74
CA HIS A 99 16.14 -2.65 6.88
C HIS A 99 16.91 -3.92 6.50
N THR A 100 16.78 -4.96 7.33
CA THR A 100 17.33 -6.30 7.08
C THR A 100 16.47 -7.11 6.10
N ARG A 101 15.24 -6.68 5.84
CA ARG A 101 14.30 -7.27 4.88
C ARG A 101 13.89 -6.23 3.85
N ALA A 102 13.63 -6.67 2.64
CA ALA A 102 13.17 -5.82 1.55
C ALA A 102 11.64 -5.73 1.52
N PHE A 103 11.13 -4.66 0.94
CA PHE A 103 9.69 -4.44 0.72
C PHE A 103 9.46 -4.25 -0.78
N ILE A 104 8.57 -5.05 -1.34
CA ILE A 104 8.17 -4.92 -2.75
C ILE A 104 6.70 -4.54 -2.80
N LYS A 105 6.40 -3.40 -3.41
CA LYS A 105 5.04 -2.99 -3.69
C LYS A 105 4.57 -3.68 -4.96
N VAL A 106 3.53 -4.50 -4.84
CA VAL A 106 3.00 -5.32 -5.94
C VAL A 106 1.68 -4.80 -6.49
N GLU A 107 0.95 -3.98 -5.71
CA GLU A 107 -0.34 -3.43 -6.10
C GLU A 107 -0.52 -2.05 -5.48
N ASP A 108 -1.29 -1.17 -6.14
CA ASP A 108 -1.77 0.12 -5.62
C ASP A 108 -3.25 0.32 -5.96
N GLY A 109 -3.92 1.09 -5.11
CA GLY A 109 -5.34 1.39 -5.27
C GLY A 109 -6.26 0.44 -4.53
N CYS A 110 -7.56 0.71 -4.56
CA CYS A 110 -8.56 -0.14 -3.93
C CYS A 110 -9.94 0.13 -4.52
N ASN A 111 -10.63 -0.92 -4.93
CA ASN A 111 -12.00 -0.84 -5.46
C ASN A 111 -13.09 -0.90 -4.37
N ARG A 112 -12.70 -1.02 -3.10
CA ARG A 112 -13.63 -1.05 -1.97
C ARG A 112 -14.10 0.35 -1.60
N GLN A 113 -15.27 0.42 -0.98
CA GLN A 113 -15.89 1.67 -0.54
C GLN A 113 -16.21 1.64 0.96
N CYS A 114 -15.22 1.24 1.77
CA CYS A 114 -15.37 1.24 3.22
C CYS A 114 -15.70 2.66 3.73
N ALA A 115 -16.69 2.77 4.62
CA ALA A 115 -17.26 4.06 5.01
C ALA A 115 -16.26 5.02 5.70
N TYR A 116 -15.20 4.48 6.30
CA TYR A 116 -14.16 5.23 7.01
C TYR A 116 -12.91 5.49 6.15
N CYS A 117 -12.84 4.94 4.93
CA CYS A 117 -11.59 4.86 4.18
C CYS A 117 -11.51 5.90 3.06
N VAL A 118 -10.45 6.69 3.08
CA VAL A 118 -10.14 7.69 2.06
C VAL A 118 -9.32 7.12 0.89
N ILE A 119 -8.83 5.90 1.02
CA ILE A 119 -7.89 5.30 0.06
C ILE A 119 -8.40 5.30 -1.38
N PRO A 120 -9.65 4.95 -1.70
CA PRO A 120 -10.12 4.99 -3.09
C PRO A 120 -10.00 6.37 -3.74
N ARG A 121 -10.19 7.44 -2.96
CA ARG A 121 -9.97 8.83 -3.43
C ARG A 121 -8.48 9.17 -3.60
N ALA A 122 -7.66 8.67 -2.65
CA ALA A 122 -6.24 8.99 -2.61
C ALA A 122 -5.38 8.14 -3.54
N ARG A 123 -5.80 6.91 -3.83
CA ARG A 123 -5.01 5.93 -4.59
C ARG A 123 -5.68 5.45 -5.87
N GLY A 124 -6.95 5.77 -6.05
CA GLY A 124 -7.71 5.33 -7.22
C GLY A 124 -8.02 3.83 -7.27
N PRO A 125 -8.39 3.32 -8.45
CA PRO A 125 -8.71 1.92 -8.65
C PRO A 125 -7.47 1.01 -8.51
N VAL A 126 -7.74 -0.29 -8.33
CA VAL A 126 -6.69 -1.33 -8.27
C VAL A 126 -5.83 -1.29 -9.55
N ARG A 127 -4.53 -1.32 -9.34
CA ARG A 127 -3.49 -1.39 -10.38
C ARG A 127 -2.43 -2.38 -9.91
N SER A 128 -2.36 -3.52 -10.58
CA SER A 128 -1.35 -4.54 -10.31
C SER A 128 -0.05 -4.23 -11.06
N ARG A 129 1.06 -4.42 -10.38
CA ARG A 129 2.38 -4.37 -11.02
C ARG A 129 2.58 -5.62 -11.86
N ALA A 130 3.24 -5.47 -13.01
CA ALA A 130 3.58 -6.60 -13.87
C ALA A 130 4.43 -7.63 -13.11
N GLU A 131 4.08 -8.89 -13.25
CA GLU A 131 4.75 -10.00 -12.54
C GLU A 131 6.24 -10.06 -12.87
N GLU A 132 6.59 -9.91 -14.14
CA GLU A 132 7.97 -9.90 -14.62
C GLU A 132 8.80 -8.81 -13.93
N SER A 133 8.20 -7.64 -13.74
CA SER A 133 8.85 -6.53 -13.04
C SER A 133 9.08 -6.83 -11.56
N ILE A 134 8.10 -7.46 -10.89
CA ILE A 134 8.22 -7.89 -9.49
C ILE A 134 9.33 -8.93 -9.35
N LEU A 135 9.35 -9.94 -10.21
CA LEU A 135 10.36 -11.00 -10.17
C LEU A 135 11.77 -10.47 -10.49
N ALA A 136 11.89 -9.54 -11.43
CA ALA A 136 13.17 -8.89 -11.75
C ALA A 136 13.73 -8.13 -10.54
N GLU A 137 12.91 -7.32 -9.86
CA GLU A 137 13.30 -6.62 -8.64
C GLU A 137 13.66 -7.61 -7.52
N LEU A 138 12.91 -8.71 -7.38
CA LEU A 138 13.18 -9.72 -6.38
C LEU A 138 14.53 -10.43 -6.60
N HIS A 139 14.89 -10.70 -7.86
CA HIS A 139 16.22 -11.21 -8.22
C HIS A 139 17.35 -10.22 -7.88
N GLN A 140 17.15 -8.94 -8.16
CA GLN A 140 18.11 -7.88 -7.80
C GLN A 140 18.30 -7.79 -6.28
N LEU A 141 17.22 -7.81 -5.52
CA LEU A 141 17.27 -7.78 -4.06
C LEU A 141 17.96 -9.03 -3.48
N ALA A 142 17.69 -10.21 -4.04
CA ALA A 142 18.35 -11.45 -3.64
C ALA A 142 19.88 -11.37 -3.92
N ALA A 143 20.28 -10.84 -5.07
CA ALA A 143 21.69 -10.61 -5.43
C ALA A 143 22.36 -9.58 -4.50
N ALA A 144 21.59 -8.57 -4.03
CA ALA A 144 22.04 -7.60 -3.02
C ALA A 144 22.12 -8.17 -1.59
N GLY A 145 21.78 -9.45 -1.40
CA GLY A 145 21.91 -10.17 -0.13
C GLY A 145 20.65 -10.22 0.74
N TYR A 146 19.52 -9.69 0.28
CA TYR A 146 18.27 -9.82 1.00
C TYR A 146 17.75 -11.26 0.95
N ARG A 147 17.40 -11.80 2.12
CA ARG A 147 16.86 -13.17 2.30
C ARG A 147 15.38 -13.18 2.60
N GLU A 148 14.84 -12.05 3.05
CA GLU A 148 13.45 -11.89 3.42
C GLU A 148 12.82 -10.72 2.66
N VAL A 149 11.64 -10.96 2.08
CA VAL A 149 10.86 -9.95 1.37
C VAL A 149 9.45 -9.87 1.93
N VAL A 150 8.92 -8.65 1.99
CA VAL A 150 7.53 -8.35 2.31
C VAL A 150 6.82 -7.90 1.03
N LEU A 151 5.85 -8.66 0.56
CA LEU A 151 4.95 -8.22 -0.49
C LEU A 151 3.93 -7.26 0.11
N SER A 152 3.94 -6.02 -0.35
CA SER A 152 3.10 -4.95 0.18
C SER A 152 2.18 -4.39 -0.90
N ALA A 153 0.99 -3.96 -0.49
CA ALA A 153 -0.03 -3.39 -1.34
C ALA A 153 -1.00 -2.54 -0.52
N ILE A 154 -1.89 -1.86 -1.19
CA ILE A 154 -3.05 -1.22 -0.55
C ILE A 154 -4.11 -2.28 -0.19
N SER A 155 -4.39 -3.19 -1.12
CA SER A 155 -5.27 -4.35 -0.92
C SER A 155 -4.62 -5.58 -1.52
N LEU A 156 -3.71 -6.20 -0.79
CA LEU A 156 -2.85 -7.27 -1.32
C LEU A 156 -3.62 -8.40 -2.01
N PRO A 157 -4.77 -8.90 -1.49
CA PRO A 157 -5.53 -9.92 -2.19
C PRO A 157 -6.18 -9.46 -3.50
N SER A 158 -6.19 -8.14 -3.75
CA SER A 158 -6.69 -7.58 -5.02
C SER A 158 -5.66 -7.62 -6.15
N TYR A 159 -4.42 -8.03 -5.87
CA TYR A 159 -3.42 -8.23 -6.91
C TYR A 159 -3.92 -9.19 -7.99
N GLY A 160 -3.80 -8.77 -9.23
CA GLY A 160 -4.18 -9.56 -10.39
C GLY A 160 -5.64 -9.39 -10.86
N LEU A 161 -6.51 -8.72 -10.08
CA LEU A 161 -7.92 -8.51 -10.47
C LEU A 161 -8.07 -7.72 -11.79
N ASP A 162 -7.13 -6.85 -12.09
CA ASP A 162 -7.09 -6.02 -13.30
C ASP A 162 -6.29 -6.64 -14.44
N THR A 163 -5.49 -7.66 -14.17
CA THR A 163 -4.59 -8.33 -15.14
C THR A 163 -4.94 -9.78 -15.42
N GLY A 164 -5.90 -10.37 -14.67
CA GLY A 164 -6.34 -11.76 -14.87
C GLY A 164 -5.42 -12.82 -14.22
N THR A 165 -4.55 -12.40 -13.29
CA THR A 165 -3.74 -13.27 -12.43
C THR A 165 -4.21 -13.18 -10.98
N ASN A 166 -3.45 -13.69 -10.02
CA ASN A 166 -3.80 -13.61 -8.60
C ASN A 166 -2.57 -13.64 -7.68
N LEU A 167 -2.79 -13.24 -6.42
CA LEU A 167 -1.72 -13.19 -5.43
C LEU A 167 -1.06 -14.54 -5.15
N VAL A 168 -1.81 -15.66 -5.20
CA VAL A 168 -1.24 -16.98 -4.90
C VAL A 168 -0.21 -17.37 -5.94
N GLU A 169 -0.53 -17.20 -7.23
CA GLU A 169 0.41 -17.45 -8.32
C GLU A 169 1.67 -16.60 -8.19
N LEU A 170 1.52 -15.32 -7.84
CA LEU A 170 2.66 -14.45 -7.59
C LEU A 170 3.53 -14.98 -6.44
N VAL A 171 2.94 -15.37 -5.31
CA VAL A 171 3.67 -15.89 -4.13
C VAL A 171 4.41 -17.18 -4.47
N GLU A 172 3.77 -18.11 -5.20
CA GLU A 172 4.38 -19.34 -5.68
C GLU A 172 5.61 -19.07 -6.56
N LYS A 173 5.52 -18.12 -7.48
CA LYS A 173 6.65 -17.72 -8.35
C LYS A 173 7.75 -16.99 -7.56
N CYS A 174 7.40 -16.08 -6.66
CA CYS A 174 8.36 -15.44 -5.77
C CYS A 174 9.13 -16.46 -4.93
N ALA A 175 8.49 -17.54 -4.50
CA ALA A 175 9.14 -18.62 -3.75
C ALA A 175 10.17 -19.40 -4.56
N GLN A 176 10.10 -19.38 -5.90
CA GLN A 176 11.11 -20.03 -6.75
C GLN A 176 12.39 -19.20 -6.91
N VAL A 177 12.38 -17.92 -6.52
CA VAL A 177 13.56 -17.05 -6.69
C VAL A 177 14.69 -17.54 -5.78
N PRO A 178 15.87 -17.87 -6.34
CA PRO A 178 17.03 -18.27 -5.55
C PRO A 178 17.52 -17.14 -4.65
N GLY A 179 17.94 -17.48 -3.43
CA GLY A 179 18.45 -16.51 -2.47
C GLY A 179 17.37 -15.88 -1.57
N ILE A 180 16.10 -15.88 -1.95
CA ILE A 180 14.99 -15.54 -1.05
C ILE A 180 14.61 -16.78 -0.24
N GLU A 181 14.60 -16.63 1.06
CA GLU A 181 14.30 -17.71 2.03
C GLU A 181 12.98 -17.51 2.76
N ARG A 182 12.50 -16.26 2.86
CA ARG A 182 11.24 -15.92 3.54
C ARG A 182 10.45 -14.87 2.76
N ILE A 183 9.15 -15.14 2.65
CA ILE A 183 8.17 -14.22 2.07
C ILE A 183 7.15 -13.88 3.16
N ARG A 184 6.87 -12.59 3.33
CA ARG A 184 5.77 -12.10 4.17
C ARG A 184 4.74 -11.39 3.34
N LEU A 185 3.50 -11.48 3.78
CA LEU A 185 2.39 -10.76 3.18
C LEU A 185 2.04 -9.54 4.03
N GLY A 186 1.67 -8.47 3.37
CA GLY A 186 0.98 -7.34 3.97
C GLY A 186 -0.44 -7.71 4.42
N SER A 187 -1.29 -6.70 4.62
CA SER A 187 -2.66 -6.90 5.10
C SER A 187 -3.54 -7.64 4.09
N LEU A 188 -4.32 -8.58 4.60
CA LEU A 188 -5.26 -9.39 3.84
C LEU A 188 -6.70 -9.10 4.27
N ASP A 189 -7.60 -9.02 3.30
CA ASP A 189 -9.03 -8.95 3.54
C ASP A 189 -9.62 -10.37 3.64
N PRO A 190 -10.31 -10.73 4.73
CA PRO A 190 -10.74 -12.11 4.99
C PRO A 190 -11.70 -12.67 3.95
N ASP A 191 -12.56 -11.85 3.38
CA ASP A 191 -13.55 -12.26 2.37
C ASP A 191 -12.94 -12.67 1.01
N MET A 192 -11.67 -12.38 0.78
CA MET A 192 -10.95 -12.78 -0.42
C MET A 192 -10.13 -14.08 -0.23
N LEU A 193 -10.09 -14.61 0.98
CA LEU A 193 -9.33 -15.81 1.33
C LEU A 193 -10.21 -17.06 1.21
N THR A 194 -10.32 -17.61 0.01
CA THR A 194 -11.04 -18.88 -0.19
C THR A 194 -10.25 -20.07 0.38
N PRO A 195 -10.91 -21.22 0.67
CA PRO A 195 -10.21 -22.42 1.12
C PRO A 195 -9.09 -22.88 0.18
N GLU A 196 -9.30 -22.76 -1.13
CA GLU A 196 -8.27 -23.05 -2.14
C GLU A 196 -7.09 -22.10 -2.03
N PHE A 197 -7.35 -20.78 -1.94
CA PHE A 197 -6.33 -19.75 -1.74
C PHE A 197 -5.47 -20.04 -0.50
N ILE A 198 -6.12 -20.36 0.63
CA ILE A 198 -5.46 -20.68 1.90
C ILE A 198 -4.61 -21.96 1.76
N SER A 199 -5.15 -23.01 1.15
CA SER A 199 -4.45 -24.28 0.96
C SER A 199 -3.18 -24.12 0.13
N ARG A 200 -3.26 -23.40 -0.98
CA ARG A 200 -2.10 -23.12 -1.85
C ARG A 200 -1.04 -22.29 -1.12
N LEU A 201 -1.42 -21.24 -0.39
CA LEU A 201 -0.47 -20.47 0.41
C LEU A 201 0.21 -21.32 1.49
N ALA A 202 -0.53 -22.18 2.16
CA ALA A 202 0.01 -23.08 3.19
C ALA A 202 1.03 -24.07 2.66
N ALA A 203 0.96 -24.40 1.36
CA ALA A 203 1.90 -25.27 0.67
C ALA A 203 3.22 -24.57 0.28
N VAL A 204 3.30 -23.24 0.37
CA VAL A 204 4.53 -22.50 0.06
C VAL A 204 5.46 -22.48 1.28
N ASP A 205 6.51 -23.27 1.27
CA ASP A 205 7.43 -23.45 2.41
C ASP A 205 8.11 -22.14 2.85
N LYS A 206 8.44 -21.26 1.89
CA LYS A 206 9.09 -19.96 2.18
C LYS A 206 8.12 -18.91 2.71
N LEU A 207 6.80 -19.16 2.67
CA LEU A 207 5.82 -18.22 3.20
C LEU A 207 5.83 -18.29 4.74
N CYS A 208 6.06 -17.16 5.37
CA CYS A 208 6.01 -17.05 6.81
C CYS A 208 4.57 -17.27 7.32
N PRO A 209 4.35 -18.15 8.32
CA PRO A 209 3.04 -18.45 8.88
C PRO A 209 2.55 -17.30 9.81
N GLN A 210 2.46 -16.09 9.24
CA GLN A 210 2.02 -14.88 9.93
C GLN A 210 1.11 -14.10 9.01
N PHE A 211 -0.10 -13.82 9.48
CA PHE A 211 -1.14 -13.17 8.71
C PHE A 211 -1.65 -11.93 9.45
N HIS A 212 -1.66 -10.80 8.77
CA HIS A 212 -2.40 -9.63 9.21
C HIS A 212 -3.76 -9.61 8.51
N LEU A 213 -4.82 -9.97 9.25
CA LEU A 213 -6.18 -10.03 8.72
C LEU A 213 -6.98 -8.80 9.19
N SER A 214 -7.53 -8.04 8.26
CA SER A 214 -8.27 -6.80 8.53
C SER A 214 -9.63 -7.10 9.18
N LEU A 215 -9.73 -7.14 10.52
CA LEU A 215 -10.98 -7.36 11.25
C LEU A 215 -11.85 -6.11 11.28
N GLN A 216 -11.27 -4.97 11.62
CA GLN A 216 -11.90 -3.66 11.80
C GLN A 216 -12.87 -3.59 12.99
N SER A 217 -13.75 -4.59 13.21
CA SER A 217 -14.65 -4.70 14.35
C SER A 217 -15.08 -6.16 14.57
N GLY A 218 -15.18 -6.59 15.81
CA GLY A 218 -15.79 -7.89 16.19
C GLY A 218 -17.32 -7.88 16.18
N CYS A 219 -17.97 -6.77 15.83
CA CYS A 219 -19.44 -6.65 15.78
C CYS A 219 -19.93 -6.58 14.33
N THR A 220 -20.70 -7.58 13.90
CA THR A 220 -21.25 -7.64 12.53
C THR A 220 -22.12 -6.43 12.16
N ALA A 221 -22.89 -5.87 13.10
CA ALA A 221 -23.68 -4.67 12.85
C ALA A 221 -22.77 -3.45 12.55
N THR A 222 -21.64 -3.33 13.24
CA THR A 222 -20.63 -2.30 12.98
C THR A 222 -19.95 -2.53 11.65
N LEU A 223 -19.55 -3.76 11.31
CA LEU A 223 -18.96 -4.10 10.02
C LEU A 223 -19.88 -3.72 8.85
N ARG A 224 -21.19 -3.96 8.97
CA ARG A 224 -22.17 -3.53 7.96
C ARG A 224 -22.22 -2.00 7.79
N ARG A 225 -22.20 -1.23 8.91
CA ARG A 225 -22.09 0.24 8.84
C ARG A 225 -20.79 0.70 8.21
N MET A 226 -19.70 -0.01 8.47
CA MET A 226 -18.38 0.21 7.86
C MET A 226 -18.33 -0.17 6.36
N ARG A 227 -19.43 -0.75 5.82
CA ARG A 227 -19.50 -1.31 4.46
C ARG A 227 -18.47 -2.42 4.22
N ARG A 228 -18.21 -3.23 5.26
CA ARG A 228 -17.45 -4.46 5.10
C ARG A 228 -18.36 -5.56 4.59
N VAL A 229 -17.83 -6.44 3.75
CA VAL A 229 -18.58 -7.51 3.05
C VAL A 229 -18.52 -8.86 3.76
N TYR A 230 -17.95 -8.90 4.97
CA TYR A 230 -17.89 -10.08 5.83
C TYR A 230 -18.46 -9.77 7.22
N THR A 231 -18.80 -10.82 7.93
CA THR A 231 -19.24 -10.83 9.32
C THR A 231 -18.10 -11.20 10.26
N ALA A 232 -18.27 -10.94 11.56
CA ALA A 232 -17.31 -11.39 12.57
C ALA A 232 -17.18 -12.93 12.61
N GLN A 233 -18.25 -13.65 12.30
CA GLN A 233 -18.23 -15.11 12.24
C GLN A 233 -17.44 -15.63 11.03
N GLU A 234 -17.64 -15.06 9.85
CA GLU A 234 -16.87 -15.42 8.66
C GLU A 234 -15.37 -15.12 8.85
N TYR A 235 -15.03 -14.01 9.51
CA TYR A 235 -13.66 -13.74 9.90
C TYR A 235 -13.07 -14.86 10.78
N ALA A 236 -13.81 -15.29 11.81
CA ALA A 236 -13.37 -16.38 12.69
C ALA A 236 -13.20 -17.70 11.92
N GLN A 237 -14.09 -17.99 10.98
CA GLN A 237 -13.98 -19.18 10.11
C GLN A 237 -12.71 -19.14 9.27
N VAL A 238 -12.35 -18.00 8.68
CA VAL A 238 -11.10 -17.86 7.92
C VAL A 238 -9.87 -18.12 8.81
N VAL A 239 -9.86 -17.61 10.05
CA VAL A 239 -8.79 -17.88 11.02
C VAL A 239 -8.64 -19.39 11.28
N GLU A 240 -9.75 -20.10 11.51
CA GLU A 240 -9.73 -21.54 11.74
C GLU A 240 -9.32 -22.33 10.48
N GLN A 241 -9.74 -21.91 9.30
CA GLN A 241 -9.31 -22.51 8.03
C GLN A 241 -7.79 -22.37 7.82
N ILE A 242 -7.23 -21.19 8.11
CA ILE A 242 -5.78 -20.98 8.02
C ILE A 242 -5.08 -21.89 9.03
N ARG A 243 -5.52 -21.95 10.30
CA ARG A 243 -4.94 -22.86 11.31
C ARG A 243 -4.96 -24.31 10.85
N ALA A 244 -6.10 -24.77 10.33
CA ALA A 244 -6.26 -26.12 9.83
C ALA A 244 -5.31 -26.42 8.66
N ALA A 245 -5.13 -25.51 7.71
CA ALA A 245 -4.24 -25.67 6.57
C ALA A 245 -2.77 -25.77 6.98
N TYR A 246 -2.36 -25.07 8.05
CA TYR A 246 -0.99 -25.14 8.58
C TYR A 246 -0.76 -26.33 9.53
N GLY A 247 -1.81 -27.00 10.01
CA GLY A 247 -1.73 -28.20 10.86
C GLY A 247 -1.00 -27.92 12.17
N SER A 248 0.10 -28.63 12.43
CA SER A 248 0.91 -28.47 13.65
C SER A 248 1.88 -27.28 13.61
N ARG A 249 2.06 -26.62 12.46
CA ARG A 249 2.91 -25.42 12.36
C ARG A 249 2.21 -24.25 13.06
N PRO A 250 2.85 -23.54 14.00
CA PRO A 250 2.24 -22.41 14.68
C PRO A 250 2.01 -21.25 13.69
N VAL A 251 0.80 -20.69 13.71
CA VAL A 251 0.43 -19.53 12.88
C VAL A 251 0.13 -18.34 13.76
N SER A 252 0.70 -17.19 13.42
CA SER A 252 0.45 -15.91 14.10
C SER A 252 -0.56 -15.08 13.35
N PHE A 253 -1.49 -14.45 14.10
CA PHE A 253 -2.44 -13.50 13.55
C PHE A 253 -2.28 -12.14 14.22
N THR A 254 -2.36 -11.10 13.41
CA THR A 254 -2.46 -9.71 13.85
C THR A 254 -3.64 -9.05 13.16
N THR A 255 -4.21 -8.03 13.79
CA THR A 255 -5.33 -7.29 13.22
C THR A 255 -5.40 -5.87 13.78
N ASP A 256 -6.13 -5.01 13.08
CA ASP A 256 -6.53 -3.69 13.56
C ASP A 256 -8.02 -3.67 13.88
N CYS A 257 -8.39 -2.95 14.95
CA CYS A 257 -9.76 -2.66 15.32
C CYS A 257 -9.95 -1.14 15.44
N ILE A 258 -11.03 -0.63 14.83
CA ILE A 258 -11.39 0.77 14.92
C ILE A 258 -12.37 0.95 16.09
N CYS A 259 -11.97 1.79 17.04
CA CYS A 259 -12.79 2.16 18.18
C CYS A 259 -13.51 3.49 17.90
N GLY A 260 -14.77 3.62 18.37
CA GLY A 260 -15.54 4.86 18.26
C GLY A 260 -16.16 5.14 16.88
N PHE A 261 -16.34 4.10 16.06
CA PHE A 261 -17.03 4.21 14.76
C PHE A 261 -18.54 4.32 14.92
#